data_ea997a37e35b5ba39b8031de892afce6
#
_entry.id   ea997a37e35b5ba39b8031de892afce6
#
_cell.length_a   1.000
_cell.length_b   1.000
_cell.length_c   1.000
_cell.angle_alpha   90.00
_cell.angle_beta   90.00
_cell.angle_gamma   90.00
#
_symmetry.space_group_name_H-M   'P 1'
#
loop_
_entity.id
_entity.type
_entity.pdbx_description
1 polymer ?
#
loop_
_entity_poly.entity_id
_entity_poly.type
_entity_poly.pdbx_seq_one_letter_code
_entity_poly.pdbx_strand_id
1 'polypeptide(L)'
;MKHLAKSLFTILLFATYTALLKAETPQLNYLRHCQGCHGDAGQGSARNSVPELEKAITKFLVYPEGRDYLVQVADVSQSPIVDQELADLLNWMIRRFGTKEIQEKFVPYKASDISEPRLNRPANTRELRQKLIGKSIHSTVSD
;
A
#
# COMPACT_ATOMS: atom_id res chain seq x y z
N MET A 1 -12.28 -48.86 18.61
CA MET A 1 -13.26 -47.88 18.08
C MET A 1 -13.29 -46.55 18.84
N LYS A 2 -13.30 -46.52 20.18
CA LYS A 2 -13.37 -45.29 21.00
C LYS A 2 -12.13 -44.35 20.81
N HIS A 3 -10.94 -44.87 20.57
CA HIS A 3 -9.72 -44.05 20.36
C HIS A 3 -9.66 -43.41 18.96
N LEU A 4 -10.18 -44.07 17.94
CA LEU A 4 -10.27 -43.54 16.59
C LEU A 4 -11.23 -42.33 16.50
N ALA A 5 -12.38 -42.42 17.19
CA ALA A 5 -13.36 -41.36 17.22
C ALA A 5 -12.83 -40.12 17.95
N LYS A 6 -12.07 -40.29 19.04
CA LYS A 6 -11.42 -39.18 19.76
C LYS A 6 -10.36 -38.48 18.91
N SER A 7 -9.54 -39.25 18.16
CA SER A 7 -8.50 -38.72 17.31
C SER A 7 -9.09 -37.93 16.13
N LEU A 8 -10.15 -38.41 15.49
CA LEU A 8 -10.87 -37.73 14.43
C LEU A 8 -11.52 -36.41 14.91
N PHE A 9 -12.08 -36.41 16.12
CA PHE A 9 -12.70 -35.24 16.71
C PHE A 9 -11.65 -34.14 17.00
N THR A 10 -10.45 -34.52 17.48
CA THR A 10 -9.37 -33.59 17.78
C THR A 10 -8.79 -32.96 16.48
N ILE A 11 -8.65 -33.76 15.40
CA ILE A 11 -8.19 -33.27 14.11
C ILE A 11 -9.21 -32.28 13.49
N LEU A 12 -10.51 -32.57 13.61
CA LEU A 12 -11.57 -31.70 13.12
C LEU A 12 -11.61 -30.36 13.88
N LEU A 13 -11.38 -30.36 15.19
CA LEU A 13 -11.31 -29.14 16.01
C LEU A 13 -10.09 -28.27 15.63
N PHE A 14 -8.93 -28.89 15.32
CA PHE A 14 -7.76 -28.16 14.89
C PHE A 14 -7.94 -27.55 13.48
N ALA A 15 -8.61 -28.26 12.57
CA ALA A 15 -8.88 -27.76 11.22
C ALA A 15 -9.82 -26.54 11.21
N THR A 16 -10.75 -26.45 12.16
CA THR A 16 -11.65 -25.27 12.28
C THR A 16 -10.99 -24.05 12.89
N TYR A 17 -9.92 -24.23 13.67
CA TYR A 17 -9.21 -23.10 14.31
C TYR A 17 -8.34 -22.31 13.33
N THR A 18 -7.85 -22.93 12.26
CA THR A 18 -7.01 -22.27 11.26
C THR A 18 -7.79 -21.38 10.28
N ALA A 19 -9.10 -21.50 10.21
CA ALA A 19 -9.97 -20.72 9.33
C ALA A 19 -10.25 -19.27 9.83
N LEU A 20 -9.76 -18.89 11.01
CA LEU A 20 -10.05 -17.59 11.64
C LEU A 20 -8.95 -16.53 11.46
N LEU A 21 -7.89 -16.81 10.71
CA LEU A 21 -6.91 -15.79 10.31
C LEU A 21 -7.52 -14.93 9.21
N LYS A 22 -8.40 -14.02 9.58
CA LYS A 22 -8.88 -12.99 8.66
C LYS A 22 -7.72 -12.05 8.36
N ALA A 23 -7.45 -11.84 7.07
CA ALA A 23 -6.61 -10.74 6.61
C ALA A 23 -7.11 -9.41 7.22
N GLU A 24 -6.20 -8.55 7.61
CA GLU A 24 -6.57 -7.24 8.13
C GLU A 24 -7.25 -6.40 7.04
N THR A 25 -8.25 -5.62 7.44
CA THR A 25 -8.89 -4.73 6.47
C THR A 25 -7.94 -3.59 6.08
N PRO A 26 -8.00 -3.08 4.84
CA PRO A 26 -7.17 -1.95 4.41
C PRO A 26 -7.28 -0.73 5.34
N GLN A 27 -8.47 -0.46 5.87
CA GLN A 27 -8.70 0.62 6.83
C GLN A 27 -7.96 0.42 8.13
N LEU A 28 -7.92 -0.82 8.64
CA LEU A 28 -7.20 -1.13 9.88
C LEU A 28 -5.69 -1.05 9.67
N ASN A 29 -5.19 -1.51 8.52
CA ASN A 29 -3.79 -1.35 8.14
C ASN A 29 -3.41 0.14 8.01
N TYR A 30 -4.27 0.98 7.41
CA TYR A 30 -4.06 2.42 7.37
C TYR A 30 -3.97 3.03 8.77
N LEU A 31 -4.93 2.71 9.63
CA LEU A 31 -4.99 3.20 11.01
C LEU A 31 -3.71 2.87 11.79
N ARG A 32 -3.19 1.65 11.63
CA ARG A 32 -2.03 1.15 12.39
C ARG A 32 -0.70 1.65 11.85
N HIS A 33 -0.56 1.78 10.54
CA HIS A 33 0.75 1.96 9.90
C HIS A 33 0.94 3.30 9.19
N CYS A 34 -0.14 4.03 8.90
CA CYS A 34 -0.08 5.24 8.06
C CYS A 34 -0.66 6.48 8.73
N GLN A 35 -1.79 6.34 9.42
CA GLN A 35 -2.56 7.47 9.96
C GLN A 35 -1.77 8.30 10.96
N GLY A 36 -0.89 7.69 11.75
CA GLY A 36 -0.08 8.42 12.75
C GLY A 36 0.74 9.56 12.15
N CYS A 37 1.20 9.41 10.90
CA CYS A 37 1.93 10.44 10.16
C CYS A 37 1.03 11.21 9.18
N HIS A 38 0.17 10.50 8.45
CA HIS A 38 -0.63 11.10 7.36
C HIS A 38 -1.95 11.72 7.81
N GLY A 39 -2.41 11.43 9.05
CA GLY A 39 -3.71 11.88 9.55
C GLY A 39 -4.88 11.04 9.02
N ASP A 40 -6.06 11.23 9.57
CA ASP A 40 -7.29 10.50 9.23
C ASP A 40 -7.86 10.89 7.85
N ALA A 41 -7.68 12.14 7.45
CA ALA A 41 -8.05 12.64 6.13
C ALA A 41 -6.91 12.60 5.10
N GLY A 42 -5.74 12.03 5.43
CA GLY A 42 -4.58 12.00 4.55
C GLY A 42 -3.90 13.36 4.37
N GLN A 43 -4.15 14.31 5.29
CA GLN A 43 -3.69 15.70 5.20
C GLN A 43 -2.18 15.88 5.37
N GLY A 44 -1.49 14.84 5.89
CA GLY A 44 -0.06 14.90 6.15
C GLY A 44 0.33 15.92 7.23
N SER A 45 1.60 16.30 7.24
CA SER A 45 2.15 17.26 8.19
C SER A 45 3.30 18.05 7.56
N ALA A 46 3.06 19.32 7.26
CA ALA A 46 4.13 20.20 6.73
C ALA A 46 5.31 20.33 7.71
N ARG A 47 5.04 20.38 9.02
CA ARG A 47 6.03 20.47 10.08
C ARG A 47 6.99 19.27 10.08
N ASN A 48 6.48 18.07 9.81
CA ASN A 48 7.24 16.82 9.80
C ASN A 48 7.62 16.38 8.37
N SER A 49 7.41 17.22 7.35
CA SER A 49 7.67 16.90 5.94
C SER A 49 6.90 15.66 5.45
N VAL A 50 5.75 15.35 6.07
CA VAL A 50 4.86 14.28 5.64
C VAL A 50 3.92 14.82 4.55
N PRO A 51 3.91 14.23 3.34
CA PRO A 51 3.11 14.74 2.25
C PRO A 51 1.61 14.51 2.48
N GLU A 52 0.79 15.42 1.96
CA GLU A 52 -0.63 15.20 1.77
C GLU A 52 -0.86 14.09 0.73
N LEU A 53 -1.67 13.09 1.07
CA LEU A 53 -1.84 11.88 0.25
C LEU A 53 -2.50 12.15 -1.09
N GLU A 54 -3.50 13.02 -1.16
CA GLU A 54 -4.15 13.36 -2.43
C GLU A 54 -3.14 13.89 -3.44
N LYS A 55 -2.32 14.86 -3.02
CA LYS A 55 -1.28 15.44 -3.87
C LYS A 55 -0.18 14.45 -4.24
N ALA A 56 0.24 13.61 -3.29
CA ALA A 56 1.28 12.62 -3.53
C ALA A 56 0.80 11.53 -4.49
N ILE A 57 -0.38 10.94 -4.25
CA ILE A 57 -0.98 9.89 -5.08
C ILE A 57 -1.19 10.42 -6.50
N THR A 58 -1.83 11.56 -6.64
CA THR A 58 -2.11 12.18 -7.94
C THR A 58 -0.82 12.45 -8.71
N LYS A 59 0.19 13.02 -8.05
CA LYS A 59 1.45 13.38 -8.69
C LYS A 59 2.23 12.18 -9.21
N PHE A 60 2.26 11.08 -8.48
CA PHE A 60 3.08 9.93 -8.84
C PHE A 60 2.34 8.96 -9.77
N LEU A 61 1.04 8.76 -9.62
CA LEU A 61 0.29 7.79 -10.44
C LEU A 61 0.06 8.24 -11.90
N VAL A 62 0.38 9.47 -12.26
CA VAL A 62 0.37 9.89 -13.68
C VAL A 62 1.53 9.27 -14.49
N TYR A 63 2.53 8.69 -13.82
CA TYR A 63 3.68 8.04 -14.46
C TYR A 63 3.73 6.54 -14.14
N PRO A 64 4.08 5.67 -15.08
CA PRO A 64 4.25 4.25 -14.80
C PRO A 64 5.23 3.96 -13.65
N GLU A 65 6.37 4.63 -13.65
CA GLU A 65 7.41 4.49 -12.61
C GLU A 65 6.95 5.00 -11.23
N GLY A 66 5.91 5.83 -11.18
CA GLY A 66 5.34 6.32 -9.95
C GLY A 66 4.60 5.24 -9.16
N ARG A 67 4.08 4.20 -9.83
CA ARG A 67 3.48 3.03 -9.18
C ARG A 67 4.53 2.31 -8.33
N ASP A 68 5.67 1.99 -8.91
CA ASP A 68 6.76 1.32 -8.22
C ASP A 68 7.32 2.21 -7.12
N TYR A 69 7.48 3.51 -7.39
CA TYR A 69 7.93 4.47 -6.40
C TYR A 69 7.06 4.48 -5.14
N LEU A 70 5.72 4.47 -5.26
CA LEU A 70 4.83 4.45 -4.10
C LEU A 70 5.03 3.20 -3.23
N VAL A 71 5.37 2.05 -3.81
CA VAL A 71 5.74 0.83 -3.08
C VAL A 71 7.13 0.95 -2.46
N GLN A 72 8.07 1.62 -3.13
CA GLN A 72 9.47 1.75 -2.73
C GLN A 72 9.72 2.81 -1.65
N VAL A 73 8.75 3.66 -1.32
CA VAL A 73 8.85 4.57 -0.18
C VAL A 73 9.21 3.77 1.08
N ALA A 74 10.20 4.26 1.86
CA ALA A 74 10.80 3.50 2.93
C ALA A 74 9.77 2.91 3.91
N ASP A 75 8.85 3.74 4.40
CA ASP A 75 7.84 3.34 5.39
C ASP A 75 6.82 2.35 4.80
N VAL A 76 6.58 2.39 3.49
CA VAL A 76 5.73 1.44 2.76
C VAL A 76 6.45 0.12 2.53
N SER A 77 7.65 0.17 1.93
CA SER A 77 8.42 -1.03 1.57
C SER A 77 8.88 -1.84 2.77
N GLN A 78 9.13 -1.19 3.91
CA GLN A 78 9.60 -1.81 5.15
C GLN A 78 8.46 -2.11 6.14
N SER A 79 7.21 -1.82 5.77
CA SER A 79 6.07 -2.15 6.63
C SER A 79 5.97 -3.66 6.87
N PRO A 80 5.47 -4.10 8.03
CA PRO A 80 5.28 -5.53 8.32
C PRO A 80 4.07 -6.14 7.60
N ILE A 81 3.39 -5.36 6.74
CA ILE A 81 2.19 -5.77 6.00
C ILE A 81 2.60 -6.74 4.88
N VAL A 82 1.93 -7.89 4.76
CA VAL A 82 2.18 -8.84 3.66
C VAL A 82 1.75 -8.27 2.32
N ASP A 83 2.36 -8.73 1.22
CA ASP A 83 2.21 -8.09 -0.10
C ASP A 83 0.76 -7.99 -0.58
N GLN A 84 -0.08 -8.99 -0.33
CA GLN A 84 -1.49 -8.93 -0.70
C GLN A 84 -2.24 -7.84 0.08
N GLU A 85 -2.03 -7.77 1.39
CA GLU A 85 -2.68 -6.76 2.23
C GLU A 85 -2.16 -5.35 1.93
N LEU A 86 -0.89 -5.23 1.56
CA LEU A 86 -0.32 -3.95 1.14
C LEU A 86 -0.88 -3.50 -0.22
N ALA A 87 -1.08 -4.41 -1.16
CA ALA A 87 -1.78 -4.12 -2.41
C ALA A 87 -3.21 -3.62 -2.15
N ASP A 88 -3.93 -4.31 -1.27
CA ASP A 88 -5.30 -3.93 -0.89
C ASP A 88 -5.33 -2.57 -0.17
N LEU A 89 -4.35 -2.30 0.70
CA LEU A 89 -4.18 -1.01 1.37
C LEU A 89 -3.92 0.12 0.37
N LEU A 90 -2.97 -0.04 -0.55
CA LEU A 90 -2.68 0.98 -1.56
C LEU A 90 -3.88 1.23 -2.47
N ASN A 91 -4.59 0.19 -2.88
CA ASN A 91 -5.82 0.31 -3.66
C ASN A 91 -6.90 1.09 -2.90
N TRP A 92 -7.06 0.82 -1.61
CA TRP A 92 -8.00 1.55 -0.77
C TRP A 92 -7.58 3.01 -0.61
N MET A 93 -6.28 3.29 -0.36
CA MET A 93 -5.77 4.65 -0.23
C MET A 93 -5.99 5.48 -1.51
N ILE A 94 -5.77 4.89 -2.69
CA ILE A 94 -6.01 5.56 -3.97
C ILE A 94 -7.49 5.91 -4.13
N ARG A 95 -8.40 4.99 -3.80
CA ARG A 95 -9.85 5.26 -3.84
C ARG A 95 -10.32 6.26 -2.78
N ARG A 96 -9.65 6.32 -1.64
CA ARG A 96 -10.03 7.17 -0.51
C ARG A 96 -9.50 8.59 -0.63
N PHE A 97 -8.27 8.74 -1.15
CA PHE A 97 -7.52 10.01 -1.13
C PHE A 97 -7.14 10.52 -2.52
N GLY A 98 -7.12 9.69 -3.54
CA GLY A 98 -6.81 10.13 -4.91
C GLY A 98 -7.88 11.05 -5.48
N THR A 99 -7.51 11.90 -6.46
CA THR A 99 -8.49 12.68 -7.21
C THR A 99 -9.44 11.76 -7.99
N LYS A 100 -10.62 12.27 -8.33
CA LYS A 100 -11.61 11.50 -9.09
C LYS A 100 -11.02 10.94 -10.40
N GLU A 101 -10.23 11.75 -11.09
CA GLU A 101 -9.56 11.33 -12.32
C GLU A 101 -8.62 10.13 -12.10
N ILE A 102 -7.82 10.15 -11.04
CA ILE A 102 -6.93 9.03 -10.68
C ILE A 102 -7.74 7.81 -10.29
N GLN A 103 -8.79 7.97 -9.48
CA GLN A 103 -9.64 6.85 -9.05
C GLN A 103 -10.28 6.11 -10.22
N GLU A 104 -10.66 6.81 -11.28
CA GLU A 104 -11.28 6.25 -12.48
C GLU A 104 -10.28 5.53 -13.40
N LYS A 105 -9.04 6.00 -13.44
CA LYS A 105 -8.03 5.55 -14.42
C LYS A 105 -6.99 4.57 -13.85
N PHE A 106 -6.80 4.51 -12.53
CA PHE A 106 -5.73 3.69 -12.00
C PHE A 106 -5.98 2.19 -12.17
N VAL A 107 -4.90 1.47 -12.43
CA VAL A 107 -4.92 0.00 -12.45
C VAL A 107 -4.68 -0.50 -11.02
N PRO A 108 -5.58 -1.30 -10.43
CA PRO A 108 -5.38 -1.80 -9.07
C PRO A 108 -4.09 -2.61 -8.92
N TYR A 109 -3.43 -2.44 -7.77
CA TYR A 109 -2.27 -3.25 -7.39
C TYR A 109 -2.69 -4.68 -7.10
N LYS A 110 -1.83 -5.63 -7.46
CA LYS A 110 -1.85 -7.03 -7.06
C LYS A 110 -0.64 -7.31 -6.17
N ALA A 111 -0.60 -8.44 -5.48
CA ALA A 111 0.55 -8.84 -4.67
C ALA A 111 1.86 -8.86 -5.48
N SER A 112 1.82 -9.30 -6.74
CA SER A 112 2.98 -9.28 -7.65
C SER A 112 3.53 -7.89 -7.92
N ASP A 113 2.68 -6.86 -7.93
CA ASP A 113 3.10 -5.46 -8.15
C ASP A 113 3.75 -4.85 -6.90
N ILE A 114 3.70 -5.56 -5.77
CA ILE A 114 4.29 -5.16 -4.50
C ILE A 114 5.64 -5.86 -4.29
N SER A 115 5.70 -7.17 -4.48
CA SER A 115 6.86 -7.99 -4.13
C SER A 115 8.14 -7.56 -4.85
N GLU A 116 8.08 -7.33 -6.15
CA GLU A 116 9.26 -6.95 -6.94
C GLU A 116 9.79 -5.54 -6.57
N PRO A 117 8.98 -4.47 -6.56
CA PRO A 117 9.46 -3.15 -6.16
C PRO A 117 9.99 -3.09 -4.72
N ARG A 118 9.42 -3.89 -3.79
CA ARG A 118 9.94 -3.98 -2.41
C ARG A 118 11.34 -4.55 -2.35
N LEU A 119 11.60 -5.64 -3.09
CA LEU A 119 12.91 -6.29 -3.15
C LEU A 119 13.96 -5.42 -3.86
N ASN A 120 13.55 -4.69 -4.88
CA ASN A 120 14.40 -3.87 -5.73
C ASN A 120 14.37 -2.38 -5.37
N ARG A 121 14.12 -2.06 -4.10
CA ARG A 121 14.08 -0.68 -3.63
C ARG A 121 15.43 0.02 -3.85
N PRO A 122 15.47 1.18 -4.54
CA PRO A 122 16.70 1.94 -4.70
C PRO A 122 17.27 2.40 -3.34
N ALA A 123 18.59 2.40 -3.20
CA ALA A 123 19.24 2.93 -2.01
C ALA A 123 18.89 4.42 -1.76
N ASN A 124 18.65 5.18 -2.83
CA ASN A 124 18.30 6.60 -2.78
C ASN A 124 16.90 6.86 -3.38
N THR A 125 15.85 6.57 -2.64
CA THR A 125 14.46 6.87 -3.02
C THR A 125 14.18 8.37 -3.14
N ARG A 126 14.98 9.23 -2.50
CA ARG A 126 14.88 10.69 -2.62
C ARG A 126 15.23 11.17 -4.03
N GLU A 127 16.28 10.63 -4.64
CA GLU A 127 16.68 10.94 -5.99
C GLU A 127 15.62 10.52 -7.01
N LEU A 128 15.07 9.31 -6.86
CA LEU A 128 13.95 8.84 -7.68
C LEU A 128 12.74 9.77 -7.55
N ARG A 129 12.43 10.20 -6.33
CA ARG A 129 11.36 11.17 -6.07
C ARG A 129 11.59 12.50 -6.80
N GLN A 130 12.82 13.04 -6.74
CA GLN A 130 13.15 14.29 -7.42
C GLN A 130 13.05 14.17 -8.94
N LYS A 131 13.50 13.06 -9.50
CA LYS A 131 13.37 12.76 -10.93
C LYS A 131 11.92 12.72 -11.39
N LEU A 132 11.04 12.05 -10.64
CA LEU A 132 9.61 11.98 -10.95
C LEU A 132 8.92 13.34 -10.82
N ILE A 133 9.29 14.14 -9.81
CA ILE A 133 8.80 15.52 -9.64
C ILE A 133 9.28 16.42 -10.78
N GLY A 134 10.53 16.30 -11.21
CA GLY A 134 11.09 17.07 -12.35
C GLY A 134 10.36 16.78 -13.65
N LYS A 135 10.01 15.52 -13.93
CA LYS A 135 9.18 15.16 -15.10
C LYS A 135 7.82 15.86 -15.08
N SER A 136 7.19 15.97 -13.90
CA SER A 136 5.88 16.63 -13.73
C SER A 136 5.91 18.13 -14.11
N ILE A 137 7.00 18.81 -13.80
CA ILE A 137 7.13 20.26 -14.13
C ILE A 137 7.30 20.46 -15.63
N HIS A 138 7.99 19.56 -16.33
CA HIS A 138 8.21 19.69 -17.77
C HIS A 138 6.94 19.38 -18.61
N SER A 139 6.09 18.47 -18.15
CA SER A 139 4.84 18.13 -18.86
C SER A 139 3.77 19.22 -18.77
N THR A 140 3.80 20.07 -17.75
CA THR A 140 2.85 21.20 -17.58
C THR A 140 3.26 22.48 -18.29
N VAL A 141 4.48 22.53 -18.85
CA VAL A 141 5.00 23.71 -19.58
C VAL A 141 4.88 23.53 -21.11
N SER A 142 4.48 22.35 -21.59
CA SER A 142 4.41 22.01 -23.02
C SER A 142 2.99 21.97 -23.59
N ASP A 143 1.99 22.38 -22.84
CA ASP A 143 0.59 22.62 -23.25
C ASP A 143 0.30 24.14 -23.20
#